data_e30108884afc3ecf50c374d2c90b9b1a
#
_entry.id   e30108884afc3ecf50c374d2c90b9b1a
#
_cell.length_a   1.000
_cell.length_b   1.000
_cell.length_c   1.000
_cell.angle_alpha   90.00
_cell.angle_beta   90.00
_cell.angle_gamma   90.00
#
_symmetry.space_group_name_H-M   'P 1'
#
loop_
_entity.id
_entity.type
_entity.pdbx_description
1 polymer ?
#
loop_
_entity_poly.entity_id
_entity_poly.type
_entity_poly.pdbx_seq_one_letter_code
_entity_poly.pdbx_strand_id
1 'polypeptide(L)'
;VNREDHEDMTAPANAPDPGAADPSPAGALSQLIQEALDRGKSLRELGKAAIDPTTKTKISWQYFQKLVKNPPAAAPSPIQIGAIAAALGKSEDRIKAAAAEQWLDYRATELVGYGGTVRIILGHLGGMPEQEQKRWLAMIEADERARREE
;
A
#
# COMPACT_ATOMS: atom_id res chain seq x y z
N VAL A 1 26.07 -23.66 36.07
CA VAL A 1 25.62 -23.50 35.29
C VAL A 1 24.95 -23.12 34.73
N ASN A 2 25.04 -23.15 34.90
CA ASN A 2 24.47 -22.82 34.01
C ASN A 2 23.87 -22.27 33.35
N ARG A 3 23.93 -22.26 33.40
CA ARG A 3 23.41 -21.86 32.58
C ARG A 3 22.68 -21.49 31.78
N GLU A 4 22.76 -21.72 31.84
CA GLU A 4 22.09 -21.48 30.99
C GLU A 4 21.33 -20.95 30.57
N ASP A 5 21.64 -21.09 31.09
CA ASP A 5 21.00 -20.63 30.46
C ASP A 5 20.49 -20.02 30.00
N HIS A 6 20.84 -20.15 30.26
CA HIS A 6 20.44 -19.60 29.40
C HIS A 6 19.79 -19.29 28.75
N GLU A 7 20.02 -19.52 28.80
CA GLU A 7 19.48 -19.29 27.90
C GLU A 7 18.66 -18.88 27.41
N ASP A 8 18.93 -18.98 27.92
CA ASP A 8 18.26 -18.58 27.18
C ASP A 8 17.63 -18.04 26.77
N MET A 9 17.93 -18.18 27.25
CA MET A 9 17.41 -17.73 26.59
C MET A 9 16.89 -17.33 25.92
N THR A 10 17.26 -17.51 26.17
CA THR A 10 16.77 -17.20 25.21
C THR A 10 16.00 -16.91 24.67
N ALA A 11 15.92 -17.09 24.95
CA ALA A 11 15.19 -16.85 24.07
C ALA A 11 14.50 -16.42 23.65
N PRO A 12 14.55 -16.37 23.78
CA PRO A 12 13.82 -15.92 23.02
C PRO A 12 13.35 -15.33 22.64
N ALA A 13 13.55 -15.28 22.96
CA ALA A 13 13.06 -14.66 22.27
C ALA A 13 12.68 -14.35 21.67
N ASN A 14 12.78 -14.46 21.70
CA ASN A 14 12.32 -14.25 20.68
C ASN A 14 11.54 -14.07 20.23
N ALA A 15 11.17 -14.12 20.49
CA ALA A 15 10.33 -14.06 19.87
C ALA A 15 9.76 -13.50 19.49
N PRO A 16 9.73 -13.32 19.37
CA PRO A 16 9.15 -12.71 18.75
C PRO A 16 8.51 -12.07 18.66
N ASP A 17 8.67 -11.74 18.86
CA ASP A 17 8.12 -11.14 18.49
C ASP A 17 7.51 -10.79 17.83
N PRO A 18 7.28 -11.00 18.09
CA PRO A 18 6.53 -10.92 17.13
C PRO A 18 6.37 -9.81 16.57
N GLY A 19 6.11 -9.19 16.99
CA GLY A 19 5.82 -8.16 16.35
C GLY A 19 6.86 -7.75 15.73
N ALA A 20 7.53 -8.02 16.21
CA ALA A 20 8.41 -7.59 15.65
C ALA A 20 8.56 -7.83 14.52
N ALA A 21 8.39 -8.35 14.54
CA ALA A 21 8.61 -8.50 13.54
C ALA A 21 8.08 -8.01 12.77
N ASP A 22 7.51 -7.67 13.25
CA ASP A 22 7.08 -7.28 12.45
C ASP A 22 7.46 -6.42 11.91
N PRO A 23 7.87 -6.64 11.53
CA PRO A 23 8.56 -5.81 10.90
C PRO A 23 7.96 -4.94 10.13
N SER A 24 7.00 -5.02 9.94
CA SER A 24 6.48 -4.13 9.22
C SER A 24 6.35 -3.00 9.86
N PRO A 25 7.27 -2.47 10.20
CA PRO A 25 7.19 -1.28 10.66
C PRO A 25 6.92 -0.40 9.55
N ALA A 26 7.17 -0.75 8.41
CA ALA A 26 6.89 0.11 7.32
C ALA A 26 5.42 0.15 7.08
N GLY A 27 4.83 1.32 7.04
CA GLY A 27 3.43 1.49 6.71
C GLY A 27 3.15 1.23 5.24
N ALA A 28 1.87 1.35 4.87
CA ALA A 28 1.44 0.98 3.52
C ALA A 28 2.14 1.78 2.43
N LEU A 29 2.30 3.09 2.61
CA LEU A 29 2.97 3.91 1.60
C LEU A 29 4.46 3.58 1.52
N SER A 30 5.11 3.40 2.66
CA SER A 30 6.51 3.03 2.69
C SER A 30 6.74 1.71 1.97
N GLN A 31 5.81 0.76 2.12
CA GLN A 31 5.91 -0.52 1.43
C GLN A 31 5.79 -0.37 -0.08
N LEU A 32 4.90 0.48 -0.56
CA LEU A 32 4.77 0.71 -1.99
C LEU A 32 6.07 1.25 -2.59
N ILE A 33 6.71 2.16 -1.86
CA ILE A 33 7.98 2.71 -2.32
C ILE A 33 9.07 1.64 -2.29
N GLN A 34 9.10 0.84 -1.22
CA GLN A 34 10.08 -0.23 -1.12
C GLN A 34 9.93 -1.24 -2.24
N GLU A 35 8.69 -1.55 -2.62
CA GLU A 35 8.43 -2.46 -3.74
C GLU A 35 9.05 -1.93 -5.04
N ALA A 36 8.93 -0.62 -5.27
CA ALA A 36 9.51 -0.02 -6.46
C ALA A 36 11.04 -0.14 -6.44
N LEU A 37 11.64 0.06 -5.27
CA LEU A 37 13.10 -0.10 -5.13
C LEU A 37 13.52 -1.55 -5.34
N ASP A 38 12.73 -2.49 -4.84
CA ASP A 38 13.01 -3.92 -4.99
C ASP A 38 12.91 -4.36 -6.43
N ARG A 39 12.12 -3.66 -7.24
CA ARG A 39 11.99 -3.97 -8.67
C ARG A 39 13.09 -3.34 -9.50
N GLY A 40 14.04 -2.66 -8.86
CA GLY A 40 15.19 -2.11 -9.56
C GLY A 40 15.22 -0.61 -9.72
N LYS A 41 14.20 0.11 -9.26
CA LYS A 41 14.23 1.57 -9.31
C LYS A 41 15.13 2.10 -8.19
N SER A 42 15.79 3.23 -8.46
CA SER A 42 16.61 3.87 -7.43
C SER A 42 15.84 5.05 -6.84
N LEU A 43 16.27 5.46 -5.65
CA LEU A 43 15.71 6.66 -5.02
C LEU A 43 15.82 7.87 -5.93
N ARG A 44 16.95 8.01 -6.61
CA ARG A 44 17.15 9.15 -7.50
C ARG A 44 16.21 9.11 -8.70
N GLU A 45 15.95 7.92 -9.24
CA GLU A 45 14.99 7.78 -10.31
C GLU A 45 13.59 8.17 -9.87
N LEU A 46 13.21 7.77 -8.66
CA LEU A 46 11.92 8.16 -8.12
C LEU A 46 11.84 9.69 -7.97
N GLY A 47 12.90 10.29 -7.46
CA GLY A 47 12.94 11.75 -7.33
C GLY A 47 12.82 12.48 -8.64
N LYS A 48 13.42 11.94 -9.71
CA LYS A 48 13.31 12.57 -11.03
C LYS A 48 11.91 12.50 -11.60
N ALA A 49 11.21 11.41 -11.32
CA ALA A 49 9.84 11.20 -11.84
C ALA A 49 8.78 11.81 -10.94
N ALA A 50 9.13 12.25 -9.74
CA ALA A 50 8.17 12.71 -8.76
C ALA A 50 7.78 14.18 -9.01
N ILE A 51 6.97 14.39 -10.02
CA ILE A 51 6.48 15.71 -10.40
C ILE A 51 4.96 15.67 -10.39
N ASP A 52 4.35 16.50 -9.55
CA ASP A 52 2.90 16.57 -9.50
C ASP A 52 2.37 17.05 -10.85
N PRO A 53 1.49 16.29 -11.51
CA PRO A 53 1.04 16.66 -12.85
C PRO A 53 0.22 17.96 -12.90
N THR A 54 -0.42 18.32 -11.79
CA THR A 54 -1.25 19.52 -11.76
C THR A 54 -0.43 20.79 -11.52
N THR A 55 0.42 20.77 -10.49
CA THR A 55 1.17 21.97 -10.10
C THR A 55 2.58 22.00 -10.66
N LYS A 56 3.05 20.87 -11.20
CA LYS A 56 4.43 20.72 -11.68
C LYS A 56 5.46 20.81 -10.55
N THR A 57 5.01 20.67 -9.32
CA THR A 57 5.90 20.69 -8.17
C THR A 57 6.65 19.36 -8.07
N LYS A 58 7.95 19.46 -7.84
CA LYS A 58 8.81 18.29 -7.77
C LYS A 58 9.19 18.01 -6.31
N ILE A 59 9.25 16.74 -5.94
CA ILE A 59 9.77 16.38 -4.61
C ILE A 59 11.10 15.67 -4.80
N SER A 60 11.96 15.78 -3.76
CA SER A 60 13.32 15.27 -3.87
C SER A 60 13.40 13.79 -3.52
N TRP A 61 14.49 13.16 -3.96
CA TRP A 61 14.73 11.75 -3.64
C TRP A 61 14.95 11.55 -2.13
N GLN A 62 15.41 12.58 -1.44
CA GLN A 62 15.61 12.50 0.02
C GLN A 62 14.26 12.28 0.73
N TYR A 63 13.19 12.85 0.20
CA TYR A 63 11.88 12.65 0.78
C TYR A 63 11.45 11.18 0.68
N PHE A 64 11.73 10.55 -0.47
CA PHE A 64 11.47 9.12 -0.62
C PHE A 64 12.29 8.29 0.36
N GLN A 65 13.54 8.69 0.58
CA GLN A 65 14.39 8.00 1.53
C GLN A 65 13.79 8.07 2.93
N LYS A 66 13.28 9.25 3.33
CA LYS A 66 12.63 9.40 4.61
C LYS A 66 11.39 8.52 4.72
N LEU A 67 10.57 8.48 3.67
CA LEU A 67 9.36 7.68 3.70
C LEU A 67 9.65 6.20 3.92
N VAL A 68 10.77 5.72 3.41
CA VAL A 68 11.13 4.31 3.56
C VAL A 68 11.81 4.03 4.90
N LYS A 69 12.73 4.89 5.30
CA LYS A 69 13.56 4.59 6.47
C LYS A 69 13.07 5.20 7.77
N ASN A 70 12.53 6.39 7.70
CA ASN A 70 12.10 7.09 8.90
C ASN A 70 10.99 8.07 8.54
N PRO A 71 9.76 7.54 8.32
CA PRO A 71 8.67 8.38 7.84
C PRO A 71 8.42 9.58 8.74
N PRO A 72 8.16 10.74 8.14
CA PRO A 72 7.88 11.94 8.93
C PRO A 72 6.59 11.79 9.71
N ALA A 73 6.44 12.60 10.75
CA ALA A 73 5.24 12.56 11.58
C ALA A 73 4.01 13.03 10.82
N ALA A 74 4.19 13.93 9.85
CA ALA A 74 3.06 14.43 9.06
C ALA A 74 2.92 13.65 7.77
N ALA A 75 1.66 13.39 7.40
CA ALA A 75 1.36 12.70 6.14
C ALA A 75 1.74 13.60 4.95
N PRO A 76 1.99 13.01 3.77
CA PRO A 76 2.24 13.81 2.58
C PRO A 76 1.05 14.71 2.26
N SER A 77 1.34 15.90 1.73
CA SER A 77 0.30 16.82 1.27
C SER A 77 -0.30 16.31 -0.04
N PRO A 78 -1.45 16.85 -0.47
CA PRO A 78 -2.03 16.45 -1.76
C PRO A 78 -1.06 16.61 -2.93
N ILE A 79 -0.24 17.65 -2.93
CA ILE A 79 0.75 17.87 -3.99
C ILE A 79 1.81 16.79 -3.93
N GLN A 80 2.29 16.46 -2.75
CA GLN A 80 3.27 15.39 -2.58
C GLN A 80 2.69 14.04 -3.00
N ILE A 81 1.42 13.81 -2.71
CA ILE A 81 0.74 12.58 -3.13
C ILE A 81 0.73 12.49 -4.65
N GLY A 82 0.40 13.60 -5.33
CA GLY A 82 0.42 13.62 -6.79
C GLY A 82 1.79 13.29 -7.35
N ALA A 83 2.84 13.87 -6.76
CA ALA A 83 4.21 13.61 -7.20
C ALA A 83 4.63 12.16 -6.95
N ILE A 84 4.27 11.61 -5.79
CA ILE A 84 4.57 10.21 -5.47
C ILE A 84 3.86 9.28 -6.44
N ALA A 85 2.59 9.55 -6.74
CA ALA A 85 1.82 8.75 -7.68
C ALA A 85 2.49 8.73 -9.05
N ALA A 86 2.94 9.89 -9.52
CA ALA A 86 3.65 9.99 -10.79
C ALA A 86 4.93 9.16 -10.78
N ALA A 87 5.69 9.22 -9.68
CA ALA A 87 6.94 8.49 -9.58
C ALA A 87 6.73 6.98 -9.57
N LEU A 88 5.68 6.52 -8.90
CA LEU A 88 5.42 5.09 -8.76
C LEU A 88 4.58 4.54 -9.91
N GLY A 89 4.05 5.40 -10.77
CA GLY A 89 3.18 4.96 -11.86
C GLY A 89 1.87 4.39 -11.35
N LYS A 90 1.36 4.92 -10.25
CA LYS A 90 0.11 4.47 -9.64
C LYS A 90 -0.86 5.63 -9.57
N SER A 91 -2.15 5.33 -9.37
CA SER A 91 -3.16 6.38 -9.28
C SER A 91 -3.01 7.15 -7.97
N GLU A 92 -3.45 8.41 -7.97
CA GLU A 92 -3.42 9.21 -6.76
C GLU A 92 -4.30 8.60 -5.67
N ASP A 93 -5.43 8.00 -6.05
CA ASP A 93 -6.31 7.36 -5.07
C ASP A 93 -5.61 6.22 -4.36
N ARG A 94 -4.80 5.47 -5.09
CA ARG A 94 -4.03 4.38 -4.48
C ARG A 94 -3.03 4.92 -3.47
N ILE A 95 -2.36 6.02 -3.81
CA ILE A 95 -1.39 6.63 -2.91
C ILE A 95 -2.09 7.26 -1.70
N LYS A 96 -3.24 7.92 -1.94
CA LYS A 96 -4.03 8.48 -0.84
C LYS A 96 -4.45 7.41 0.15
N ALA A 97 -4.92 6.28 -0.34
CA ALA A 97 -5.35 5.19 0.52
C ALA A 97 -4.18 4.66 1.35
N ALA A 98 -3.02 4.49 0.73
CA ALA A 98 -1.83 4.01 1.44
C ALA A 98 -1.37 5.01 2.50
N ALA A 99 -1.42 6.30 2.19
CA ALA A 99 -1.04 7.33 3.15
C ALA A 99 -2.05 7.39 4.32
N ALA A 100 -3.32 7.27 4.01
CA ALA A 100 -4.35 7.28 5.06
C ALA A 100 -4.16 6.09 6.00
N GLU A 101 -3.85 4.94 5.45
CA GLU A 101 -3.61 3.76 6.29
C GLU A 101 -2.36 3.96 7.15
N GLN A 102 -1.31 4.53 6.60
CA GLN A 102 -0.04 4.67 7.31
C GLN A 102 -0.10 5.73 8.41
N TRP A 103 -0.71 6.88 8.14
CA TRP A 103 -0.71 7.99 9.10
C TRP A 103 -1.96 8.11 9.95
N LEU A 104 -3.10 7.62 9.44
CA LEU A 104 -4.36 7.73 10.15
C LEU A 104 -4.93 6.37 10.57
N ASP A 105 -4.24 5.29 10.21
CA ASP A 105 -4.73 3.93 10.45
C ASP A 105 -6.12 3.75 9.86
N TYR A 106 -6.39 4.43 8.76
CA TYR A 106 -7.69 4.41 8.10
C TYR A 106 -7.71 3.40 6.97
N ARG A 107 -8.75 2.60 6.92
CA ARG A 107 -8.97 1.67 5.82
C ARG A 107 -10.37 1.87 5.29
N ALA A 108 -10.52 1.64 3.98
CA ALA A 108 -11.83 1.81 3.36
C ALA A 108 -12.83 0.89 4.05
N THR A 109 -13.85 1.49 4.65
CA THR A 109 -14.79 0.72 5.46
C THR A 109 -15.64 -0.22 4.62
N GLU A 110 -15.90 0.15 3.37
CA GLU A 110 -16.69 -0.71 2.50
C GLU A 110 -15.99 -2.03 2.17
N LEU A 111 -14.69 -2.13 2.42
CA LEU A 111 -13.94 -3.37 2.20
C LEU A 111 -13.70 -4.15 3.48
N VAL A 112 -14.10 -3.58 4.62
CA VAL A 112 -13.90 -4.26 5.90
C VAL A 112 -14.86 -5.45 5.98
N GLY A 113 -14.33 -6.61 6.34
CA GLY A 113 -15.14 -7.81 6.45
C GLY A 113 -15.17 -8.67 5.21
N TYR A 114 -14.69 -8.16 4.08
CA TYR A 114 -14.62 -8.98 2.88
C TYR A 114 -13.35 -9.84 2.88
N GLY A 115 -13.46 -11.05 2.39
CA GLY A 115 -12.33 -11.96 2.31
C GLY A 115 -11.34 -11.58 1.22
N GLY A 116 -10.21 -12.30 1.21
CA GLY A 116 -9.15 -12.01 0.24
C GLY A 116 -9.59 -12.14 -1.21
N THR A 117 -10.45 -13.13 -1.51
CA THR A 117 -10.92 -13.34 -2.87
C THR A 117 -11.70 -12.12 -3.37
N VAL A 118 -12.60 -11.58 -2.52
CA VAL A 118 -13.37 -10.39 -2.90
C VAL A 118 -12.46 -9.21 -3.16
N ARG A 119 -11.44 -9.03 -2.33
CA ARG A 119 -10.49 -7.93 -2.51
C ARG A 119 -9.71 -8.05 -3.81
N ILE A 120 -9.33 -9.27 -4.18
CA ILE A 120 -8.64 -9.50 -5.44
C ILE A 120 -9.56 -9.15 -6.62
N ILE A 121 -10.83 -9.58 -6.56
CA ILE A 121 -11.79 -9.26 -7.61
C ILE A 121 -11.95 -7.75 -7.75
N LEU A 122 -12.09 -7.05 -6.61
CA LEU A 122 -12.23 -5.59 -6.64
C LEU A 122 -10.98 -4.92 -7.21
N GLY A 123 -9.80 -5.48 -6.91
CA GLY A 123 -8.56 -4.96 -7.49
C GLY A 123 -8.55 -5.06 -9.01
N HIS A 124 -8.99 -6.18 -9.55
CA HIS A 124 -9.08 -6.35 -10.99
C HIS A 124 -10.11 -5.40 -11.60
N LEU A 125 -11.29 -5.30 -10.98
CA LEU A 125 -12.32 -4.40 -11.49
C LEU A 125 -11.86 -2.95 -11.46
N GLY A 126 -11.18 -2.56 -10.40
CA GLY A 126 -10.71 -1.18 -10.28
C GLY A 126 -9.69 -0.78 -11.33
N GLY A 127 -8.99 -1.75 -11.92
CA GLY A 127 -8.03 -1.48 -12.98
C GLY A 127 -8.61 -1.50 -14.38
N MET A 128 -9.92 -1.77 -14.52
CA MET A 128 -10.56 -1.87 -15.82
C MET A 128 -11.19 -0.54 -16.22
N PRO A 129 -11.31 -0.27 -17.54
CA PRO A 129 -12.11 0.86 -18.00
C PRO A 129 -13.55 0.73 -17.52
N GLU A 130 -14.22 1.86 -17.36
CA GLU A 130 -15.59 1.87 -16.85
C GLU A 130 -16.54 1.00 -17.69
N GLN A 131 -16.34 1.00 -18.98
CA GLN A 131 -17.18 0.22 -19.87
C GLN A 131 -17.07 -1.28 -19.58
N GLU A 132 -15.88 -1.74 -19.26
CA GLU A 132 -15.67 -3.12 -18.91
C GLU A 132 -16.24 -3.44 -17.53
N GLN A 133 -16.12 -2.51 -16.60
CA GLN A 133 -16.72 -2.69 -15.29
C GLN A 133 -18.24 -2.86 -15.41
N LYS A 134 -18.89 -2.08 -16.27
CA LYS A 134 -20.34 -2.20 -16.50
C LYS A 134 -20.72 -3.54 -17.11
N ARG A 135 -19.86 -4.06 -17.96
CA ARG A 135 -20.07 -5.36 -18.57
C ARG A 135 -20.04 -6.47 -17.51
N TRP A 136 -19.07 -6.40 -16.60
CA TRP A 136 -18.99 -7.36 -15.51
C TRP A 136 -20.19 -7.27 -14.59
N LEU A 137 -20.64 -6.05 -14.29
CA LEU A 137 -21.83 -5.86 -13.47
C LEU A 137 -23.05 -6.53 -14.11
N ALA A 138 -23.23 -6.32 -15.43
CA ALA A 138 -24.34 -6.94 -16.13
C ALA A 138 -24.29 -8.46 -16.07
N MET A 139 -23.10 -9.04 -16.17
CA MET A 139 -22.94 -10.50 -16.08
C MET A 139 -23.30 -11.01 -14.69
N ILE A 140 -22.86 -10.30 -13.66
CA ILE A 140 -23.15 -10.69 -12.27
C ILE A 140 -24.66 -10.63 -12.02
N GLU A 141 -25.30 -9.55 -12.47
CA GLU A 141 -26.74 -9.39 -12.27
C GLU A 141 -27.54 -10.46 -13.03
N ALA A 142 -27.09 -10.82 -14.22
CA ALA A 142 -27.76 -11.88 -14.99
C ALA A 142 -27.61 -13.23 -14.27
N ASP A 143 -26.45 -13.51 -13.72
CA ASP A 143 -26.22 -14.75 -12.99
C ASP A 143 -27.08 -14.82 -11.74
N GLU A 144 -27.19 -13.71 -11.03
CA GLU A 144 -28.03 -13.66 -9.83
C GLU A 144 -29.50 -13.88 -10.15
N ARG A 145 -29.98 -13.31 -11.26
CA ARG A 145 -31.35 -13.51 -11.66
C ARG A 145 -31.61 -14.99 -11.99
N ALA A 146 -30.68 -15.61 -12.71
CA ALA A 146 -30.80 -17.02 -13.05
C ALA A 146 -30.88 -17.90 -11.80
N ARG A 147 -30.11 -17.57 -10.78
CA ARG A 147 -30.12 -18.35 -9.54
C ARG A 147 -31.40 -18.20 -8.76
N ARG A 148 -32.05 -17.05 -8.85
CA ARG A 148 -33.31 -16.83 -8.14
C ARG A 148 -34.48 -17.56 -8.79
N GLU A 149 -34.33 -17.88 -10.06
CA GLU A 149 -35.40 -18.55 -10.78
C GLU A 149 -35.32 -20.06 -10.67
N GLU A 150 -34.28 -20.59 -10.03
CA GLU A 150 -34.17 -22.01 -9.76
C GLU A 150 -34.89 -22.36 -8.47
#